data_bc35d3a1a5a32a7f6e1c0189f52a825b
#
_entry.id   bc35d3a1a5a32a7f6e1c0189f52a825b
#
_cell.length_a   1.000
_cell.length_b   1.000
_cell.length_c   1.000
_cell.angle_alpha   90.00
_cell.angle_beta   90.00
_cell.angle_gamma   90.00
#
_symmetry.space_group_name_H-M   'P 1'
#
loop_
_entity.id
_entity.type
_entity.pdbx_description
1 polymer ?
#
loop_
_entity_poly.entity_id
_entity_poly.type
_entity_poly.pdbx_seq_one_letter_code
_entity_poly.pdbx_strand_id
1 'polypeptide(L)'
;MYLLIEKKILVELLHGIGDIVCAVPMLRALRQKFPLARIDVVVKFQTCADVLQCADVRLDNCYVLNVYSGVGSIYKFAKKCRKTGYDIGIAAPHTSVIKTKIFMRLIHPVQWFGIQKQGICFDTMLNECHFVEAYFLAAKELLKEEVVVSAPVLIPPDLSQNDEQCLNSKTIDGIVGVCIGNADYSYKYRLLRMGRVYTRGWGIENMRELICKLMNSGISVVLFGGKQEELLLPELRDVLTSDKVINMVGKTSIAESMMLTKKCKCVVGVDTGMMHIAAAVGIPTVSIFGPTNPYTHGAYGDKAKFIYDVKYCEKSPCYGSKMYVKCTDRKCLKKISVNEVYNIISNVIN
;
A
#
# COMPACT_ATOMS: atom_id res chain seq x y z
N MET A 1 -26.31 14.83 -27.16
CA MET A 1 -24.96 14.84 -27.75
C MET A 1 -24.11 15.83 -26.94
N TYR A 2 -23.61 15.41 -25.77
CA TYR A 2 -22.67 16.23 -24.97
C TYR A 2 -21.35 16.23 -25.73
N LEU A 3 -20.90 17.41 -26.14
CA LEU A 3 -19.59 17.64 -26.72
C LEU A 3 -18.51 16.87 -25.92
N LEU A 4 -17.76 16.00 -26.62
CA LEU A 4 -16.56 15.30 -26.15
C LEU A 4 -15.43 16.34 -25.95
N ILE A 5 -15.62 17.23 -24.96
CA ILE A 5 -14.55 18.13 -24.55
C ILE A 5 -13.55 17.27 -23.80
N GLU A 6 -12.31 17.23 -24.25
CA GLU A 6 -11.19 16.60 -23.55
C GLU A 6 -11.02 17.24 -22.18
N LYS A 7 -11.68 16.67 -21.16
CA LYS A 7 -11.53 17.14 -19.79
C LYS A 7 -10.14 16.85 -19.28
N LYS A 8 -9.60 17.76 -18.48
CA LYS A 8 -8.34 17.60 -17.77
C LYS A 8 -8.63 17.35 -16.31
N ILE A 9 -8.27 16.16 -15.83
CA ILE A 9 -8.53 15.69 -14.47
C ILE A 9 -7.21 15.54 -13.73
N LEU A 10 -7.10 16.11 -12.54
CA LEU A 10 -5.97 15.87 -11.64
C LEU A 10 -6.48 15.13 -10.39
N VAL A 11 -5.85 13.98 -10.08
CA VAL A 11 -6.14 13.20 -8.88
C VAL A 11 -4.99 13.34 -7.89
N GLU A 12 -5.29 13.78 -6.68
CA GLU A 12 -4.35 13.89 -5.58
C GLU A 12 -4.24 12.55 -4.84
N LEU A 13 -3.02 11.97 -4.83
CA LEU A 13 -2.67 10.69 -4.21
C LEU A 13 -1.37 10.83 -3.39
N LEU A 14 -1.27 11.86 -2.54
CA LEU A 14 -0.05 12.20 -1.79
C LEU A 14 0.14 11.32 -0.53
N HIS A 15 -0.05 10.02 -0.67
CA HIS A 15 -0.06 9.03 0.42
C HIS A 15 0.92 7.87 0.20
N GLY A 16 0.75 6.78 0.94
CA GLY A 16 1.62 5.60 0.86
C GLY A 16 1.26 4.63 -0.26
N ILE A 17 2.08 3.60 -0.44
CA ILE A 17 1.89 2.58 -1.50
C ILE A 17 0.53 1.88 -1.38
N GLY A 18 0.12 1.47 -0.17
CA GLY A 18 -1.16 0.80 0.04
C GLY A 18 -2.34 1.65 -0.42
N ASP A 19 -2.29 2.96 -0.13
CA ASP A 19 -3.32 3.93 -0.52
C ASP A 19 -3.39 4.08 -2.05
N ILE A 20 -2.23 4.07 -2.71
CA ILE A 20 -2.14 4.11 -4.18
C ILE A 20 -2.80 2.89 -4.80
N VAL A 21 -2.53 1.70 -4.28
CA VAL A 21 -3.16 0.47 -4.76
C VAL A 21 -4.68 0.53 -4.57
N CYS A 22 -5.16 1.01 -3.42
CA CYS A 22 -6.58 1.18 -3.16
C CYS A 22 -7.26 2.21 -4.10
N ALA A 23 -6.52 3.16 -4.67
CA ALA A 23 -7.05 4.15 -5.60
C ALA A 23 -7.21 3.61 -7.03
N VAL A 24 -6.52 2.51 -7.41
CA VAL A 24 -6.52 1.97 -8.79
C VAL A 24 -7.93 1.71 -9.34
N PRO A 25 -8.87 1.09 -8.61
CA PRO A 25 -10.22 0.86 -9.12
C PRO A 25 -10.97 2.16 -9.45
N MET A 26 -10.84 3.19 -8.62
CA MET A 26 -11.44 4.50 -8.88
C MET A 26 -10.81 5.17 -10.12
N LEU A 27 -9.49 5.08 -10.28
CA LEU A 27 -8.80 5.59 -11.49
C LEU A 27 -9.27 4.87 -12.75
N ARG A 28 -9.46 3.55 -12.69
CA ARG A 28 -10.03 2.74 -13.78
C ARG A 28 -11.45 3.21 -14.14
N ALA A 29 -12.31 3.41 -13.15
CA ALA A 29 -13.67 3.91 -13.34
C ALA A 29 -13.68 5.32 -13.96
N LEU A 30 -12.76 6.20 -13.55
CA LEU A 30 -12.58 7.52 -14.17
C LEU A 30 -12.19 7.39 -15.64
N ARG A 31 -11.26 6.52 -16.01
CA ARG A 31 -10.83 6.30 -17.38
C ARG A 31 -11.97 5.72 -18.24
N GLN A 32 -12.75 4.78 -17.71
CA GLN A 32 -13.91 4.21 -18.40
C GLN A 32 -14.97 5.28 -18.66
N LYS A 33 -15.26 6.13 -17.67
CA LYS A 33 -16.24 7.20 -17.81
C LYS A 33 -15.79 8.34 -18.72
N PHE A 34 -14.51 8.65 -18.71
CA PHE A 34 -13.89 9.72 -19.47
C PHE A 34 -12.76 9.19 -20.35
N PRO A 35 -13.05 8.41 -21.40
CA PRO A 35 -12.04 7.70 -22.20
C PRO A 35 -11.06 8.65 -22.91
N LEU A 36 -11.51 9.86 -23.28
CA LEU A 36 -10.71 10.87 -23.97
C LEU A 36 -10.14 11.93 -23.03
N ALA A 37 -10.46 11.90 -21.73
CA ALA A 37 -9.94 12.87 -20.79
C ALA A 37 -8.43 12.68 -20.58
N ARG A 38 -7.73 13.77 -20.36
CA ARG A 38 -6.40 13.75 -19.79
C ARG A 38 -6.54 13.52 -18.28
N ILE A 39 -6.06 12.37 -17.79
CA ILE A 39 -6.06 12.01 -16.37
C ILE A 39 -4.62 12.02 -15.85
N ASP A 40 -4.30 13.05 -15.09
CA ASP A 40 -3.02 13.21 -14.43
C ASP A 40 -3.16 12.85 -12.95
N VAL A 41 -2.13 12.27 -12.36
CA VAL A 41 -2.07 11.99 -10.93
C VAL A 41 -0.89 12.68 -10.30
N VAL A 42 -0.99 13.06 -9.03
CA VAL A 42 0.13 13.53 -8.23
C VAL A 42 0.33 12.62 -7.03
N VAL A 43 1.52 12.06 -6.90
CA VAL A 43 1.92 11.12 -5.85
C VAL A 43 3.05 11.71 -5.01
N LYS A 44 3.25 11.12 -3.83
CA LYS A 44 4.23 11.62 -2.85
C LYS A 44 5.65 11.13 -3.11
N PHE A 45 5.82 9.88 -3.55
CA PHE A 45 7.09 9.20 -3.72
C PHE A 45 7.22 8.59 -5.11
N GLN A 46 8.47 8.41 -5.58
CA GLN A 46 8.73 7.72 -6.84
C GLN A 46 8.19 6.29 -6.82
N THR A 47 8.34 5.56 -5.73
CA THR A 47 7.78 4.20 -5.57
C THR A 47 6.26 4.13 -5.76
N CYS A 48 5.53 5.20 -5.44
CA CYS A 48 4.10 5.30 -5.72
C CYS A 48 3.81 5.47 -7.22
N ALA A 49 4.66 6.24 -7.92
CA ALA A 49 4.56 6.38 -9.38
C ALA A 49 4.88 5.05 -10.07
N ASP A 50 5.88 4.31 -9.59
CA ASP A 50 6.27 3.01 -10.12
C ASP A 50 5.13 1.98 -9.96
N VAL A 51 4.39 2.00 -8.84
CA VAL A 51 3.18 1.18 -8.66
C VAL A 51 2.11 1.54 -9.69
N LEU A 52 1.87 2.82 -9.94
CA LEU A 52 0.85 3.26 -10.91
C LEU A 52 1.21 2.91 -12.36
N GLN A 53 2.49 2.79 -12.70
CA GLN A 53 2.92 2.29 -14.01
C GLN A 53 2.50 0.83 -14.24
N CYS A 54 2.34 0.05 -13.16
CA CYS A 54 1.85 -1.31 -13.19
C CYS A 54 0.32 -1.42 -13.04
N ALA A 55 -0.39 -0.31 -12.87
CA ALA A 55 -1.85 -0.33 -12.76
C ALA A 55 -2.49 -0.59 -14.13
N ASP A 56 -3.59 -1.36 -14.14
CA ASP A 56 -4.36 -1.66 -15.35
C ASP A 56 -5.23 -0.47 -15.82
N VAL A 57 -4.66 0.72 -15.75
CA VAL A 57 -5.31 1.98 -16.13
C VAL A 57 -4.35 2.90 -16.86
N ARG A 58 -4.75 3.43 -18.00
CA ARG A 58 -3.97 4.44 -18.71
C ARG A 58 -4.08 5.79 -17.99
N LEU A 59 -2.94 6.28 -17.49
CA LEU A 59 -2.76 7.63 -16.97
C LEU A 59 -1.91 8.45 -17.95
N ASP A 60 -2.19 9.75 -18.07
CA ASP A 60 -1.49 10.59 -19.03
C ASP A 60 -0.19 11.14 -18.42
N ASN A 61 -0.20 11.52 -17.14
CA ASN A 61 1.02 11.88 -16.43
C ASN A 61 0.91 11.46 -14.95
N CYS A 62 2.05 11.06 -14.39
CA CYS A 62 2.24 10.87 -12.96
C CYS A 62 3.31 11.84 -12.45
N TYR A 63 2.92 12.77 -11.59
CA TYR A 63 3.82 13.75 -11.00
C TYR A 63 4.23 13.32 -9.60
N VAL A 64 5.53 13.31 -9.34
CA VAL A 64 6.06 13.09 -8.00
C VAL A 64 6.24 14.43 -7.30
N LEU A 65 5.48 14.67 -6.24
CA LEU A 65 5.55 15.86 -5.42
C LEU A 65 6.05 15.50 -4.02
N ASN A 66 7.34 15.62 -3.81
CA ASN A 66 7.90 15.46 -2.48
C ASN A 66 7.53 16.67 -1.60
N VAL A 67 6.47 16.51 -0.82
CA VAL A 67 5.96 17.57 0.08
C VAL A 67 6.96 17.96 1.20
N TYR A 68 8.00 17.16 1.42
CA TYR A 68 9.06 17.46 2.38
C TYR A 68 10.21 18.32 1.79
N SER A 69 10.23 18.53 0.47
CA SER A 69 11.22 19.38 -0.20
C SER A 69 10.97 20.88 0.00
N GLY A 70 10.00 21.23 0.85
CA GLY A 70 9.68 22.61 1.18
C GLY A 70 8.58 23.25 0.33
N VAL A 71 8.17 24.45 0.73
CA VAL A 71 7.04 25.19 0.13
C VAL A 71 7.29 25.52 -1.35
N GLY A 72 8.55 25.71 -1.74
CA GLY A 72 8.91 26.02 -3.12
C GLY A 72 8.54 24.93 -4.14
N SER A 73 8.61 23.64 -3.76
CA SER A 73 8.21 22.52 -4.62
C SER A 73 6.70 22.51 -4.85
N ILE A 74 5.92 22.76 -3.79
CA ILE A 74 4.46 22.85 -3.86
C ILE A 74 4.05 24.04 -4.73
N TYR A 75 4.70 25.19 -4.59
CA TYR A 75 4.41 26.37 -5.40
C TYR A 75 4.71 26.14 -6.88
N LYS A 76 5.88 25.55 -7.22
CA LYS A 76 6.26 25.21 -8.60
C LYS A 76 5.23 24.27 -9.22
N PHE A 77 4.80 23.23 -8.48
CA PHE A 77 3.76 22.30 -8.93
C PHE A 77 2.43 23.01 -9.15
N ALA A 78 2.00 23.84 -8.21
CA ALA A 78 0.75 24.60 -8.33
C ALA A 78 0.77 25.53 -9.57
N LYS A 79 1.89 26.22 -9.85
CA LYS A 79 2.08 27.04 -11.05
C LYS A 79 1.93 26.21 -12.33
N LYS A 80 2.50 24.98 -12.34
CA LYS A 80 2.35 24.03 -13.46
C LYS A 80 0.86 23.64 -13.65
N CYS A 81 0.16 23.30 -12.57
CA CYS A 81 -1.26 22.93 -12.60
C CYS A 81 -2.13 24.06 -13.16
N ARG A 82 -1.91 25.30 -12.71
CA ARG A 82 -2.63 26.48 -13.22
C ARG A 82 -2.38 26.71 -14.71
N LYS A 83 -1.13 26.51 -15.18
CA LYS A 83 -0.82 26.60 -16.62
C LYS A 83 -1.51 25.50 -17.43
N THR A 84 -1.64 24.29 -16.86
CA THR A 84 -2.33 23.16 -17.50
C THR A 84 -3.83 23.41 -17.59
N GLY A 85 -4.42 24.11 -16.62
CA GLY A 85 -5.85 24.41 -16.55
C GLY A 85 -6.68 23.14 -16.38
N TYR A 86 -6.68 22.56 -15.17
CA TYR A 86 -7.51 21.38 -14.89
C TYR A 86 -8.98 21.77 -14.72
N ASP A 87 -9.86 21.02 -15.36
CA ASP A 87 -11.31 21.16 -15.22
C ASP A 87 -11.77 20.54 -13.91
N ILE A 88 -11.15 19.42 -13.54
CA ILE A 88 -11.54 18.62 -12.38
C ILE A 88 -10.32 18.32 -11.49
N GLY A 89 -10.48 18.55 -10.19
CA GLY A 89 -9.59 18.06 -9.15
C GLY A 89 -10.28 16.98 -8.30
N ILE A 90 -9.60 15.90 -7.97
CA ILE A 90 -10.11 14.87 -7.04
C ILE A 90 -9.14 14.75 -5.87
N ALA A 91 -9.66 14.85 -4.65
CA ALA A 91 -8.88 14.73 -3.43
C ALA A 91 -8.92 13.31 -2.86
N ALA A 92 -7.76 12.81 -2.40
CA ALA A 92 -7.69 11.54 -1.67
C ALA A 92 -8.50 11.59 -0.36
N PRO A 93 -9.26 10.53 -0.02
CA PRO A 93 -10.24 10.58 1.06
C PRO A 93 -9.67 10.84 2.46
N HIS A 94 -8.42 10.48 2.72
CA HIS A 94 -7.79 10.64 4.03
C HIS A 94 -6.88 11.88 4.18
N THR A 95 -6.80 12.73 3.17
CA THR A 95 -6.18 14.04 3.32
C THR A 95 -7.05 14.93 4.21
N SER A 96 -6.47 15.57 5.22
CA SER A 96 -7.25 16.42 6.14
C SER A 96 -7.98 17.55 5.39
N VAL A 97 -9.18 17.90 5.86
CA VAL A 97 -10.04 18.93 5.25
C VAL A 97 -9.29 20.24 4.96
N ILE A 98 -8.48 20.70 5.91
CA ILE A 98 -7.73 21.97 5.78
C ILE A 98 -6.68 21.85 4.67
N LYS A 99 -5.87 20.77 4.70
CA LYS A 99 -4.82 20.55 3.70
C LYS A 99 -5.41 20.42 2.30
N THR A 100 -6.51 19.68 2.15
CA THR A 100 -7.24 19.55 0.88
C THR A 100 -7.70 20.89 0.35
N LYS A 101 -8.36 21.69 1.17
CA LYS A 101 -8.84 23.02 0.75
C LYS A 101 -7.68 23.93 0.33
N ILE A 102 -6.56 23.91 1.04
CA ILE A 102 -5.36 24.67 0.67
C ILE A 102 -4.80 24.16 -0.66
N PHE A 103 -4.64 22.84 -0.81
CA PHE A 103 -4.10 22.24 -2.04
C PHE A 103 -4.97 22.55 -3.25
N MET A 104 -6.29 22.36 -3.16
CA MET A 104 -7.23 22.66 -4.25
C MET A 104 -7.23 24.16 -4.62
N ARG A 105 -7.11 25.07 -3.63
CA ARG A 105 -6.93 26.51 -3.91
C ARG A 105 -5.61 26.81 -4.64
N LEU A 106 -4.54 26.09 -4.31
CA LEU A 106 -3.23 26.29 -4.94
C LEU A 106 -3.22 25.82 -6.39
N ILE A 107 -3.77 24.66 -6.71
CA ILE A 107 -3.81 24.09 -8.07
C ILE A 107 -4.91 24.70 -8.93
N HIS A 108 -5.98 25.24 -8.32
CA HIS A 108 -7.07 26.00 -8.93
C HIS A 108 -7.82 25.27 -10.06
N PRO A 109 -8.36 24.05 -9.84
CA PRO A 109 -9.24 23.41 -10.83
C PRO A 109 -10.57 24.18 -10.93
N VAL A 110 -11.26 24.07 -12.08
CA VAL A 110 -12.59 24.66 -12.25
C VAL A 110 -13.58 24.11 -11.21
N GLN A 111 -13.54 22.80 -11.01
CA GLN A 111 -14.32 22.10 -10.00
C GLN A 111 -13.46 21.06 -9.29
N TRP A 112 -13.71 20.79 -8.01
CA TRP A 112 -13.05 19.68 -7.33
C TRP A 112 -14.05 18.80 -6.57
N PHE A 113 -13.67 17.53 -6.36
CA PHE A 113 -14.44 16.50 -5.70
C PHE A 113 -13.62 15.89 -4.55
N GLY A 114 -14.33 15.39 -3.55
CA GLY A 114 -13.73 14.76 -2.37
C GLY A 114 -14.67 14.88 -1.17
N ILE A 115 -14.64 13.90 -0.28
CA ILE A 115 -15.46 13.86 0.94
C ILE A 115 -15.18 15.07 1.86
N GLN A 116 -14.03 15.72 1.72
CA GLN A 116 -13.64 16.92 2.46
C GLN A 116 -14.52 18.15 2.15
N LYS A 117 -15.27 18.15 1.04
CA LYS A 117 -16.30 19.17 0.79
C LYS A 117 -17.38 19.17 1.85
N GLN A 118 -17.73 17.99 2.35
CA GLN A 118 -18.70 17.76 3.42
C GLN A 118 -18.10 17.94 4.82
N GLY A 119 -16.84 18.38 4.92
CA GLY A 119 -16.13 18.52 6.20
C GLY A 119 -15.59 17.20 6.76
N ILE A 120 -15.65 16.13 6.00
CA ILE A 120 -15.29 14.75 6.41
C ILE A 120 -13.91 14.40 5.84
N CYS A 121 -13.14 13.57 6.54
CA CYS A 121 -12.00 12.85 6.00
C CYS A 121 -12.08 11.39 6.45
N PHE A 122 -11.38 10.49 5.76
CA PHE A 122 -11.47 9.05 6.04
C PHE A 122 -11.10 8.69 7.49
N ASP A 123 -10.17 9.41 8.10
CA ASP A 123 -9.78 9.18 9.50
C ASP A 123 -10.95 9.36 10.49
N THR A 124 -12.00 10.09 10.11
CA THR A 124 -13.23 10.24 10.90
C THR A 124 -14.27 9.16 10.59
N MET A 125 -14.07 8.38 9.53
CA MET A 125 -14.95 7.30 9.04
C MET A 125 -14.38 5.90 9.35
N LEU A 126 -13.54 5.77 10.36
CA LEU A 126 -12.65 4.61 10.63
C LEU A 126 -13.29 3.21 10.61
N ASN A 127 -14.60 3.09 10.60
CA ASN A 127 -15.30 1.80 10.61
C ASN A 127 -16.47 1.74 9.61
N GLU A 128 -16.63 2.71 8.73
CA GLU A 128 -17.81 2.78 7.86
C GLU A 128 -17.63 2.07 6.52
N CYS A 129 -16.42 2.09 5.95
CA CYS A 129 -16.13 1.45 4.68
C CYS A 129 -14.64 1.11 4.52
N HIS A 130 -14.33 0.26 3.54
CA HIS A 130 -12.95 -0.02 3.16
C HIS A 130 -12.34 1.17 2.38
N PHE A 131 -11.01 1.27 2.43
CA PHE A 131 -10.27 2.37 1.78
C PHE A 131 -10.50 2.45 0.26
N VAL A 132 -10.65 1.32 -0.41
CA VAL A 132 -11.03 1.25 -1.83
C VAL A 132 -12.38 1.94 -2.06
N GLU A 133 -13.37 1.67 -1.22
CA GLU A 133 -14.70 2.27 -1.29
C GLU A 133 -14.68 3.77 -1.00
N ALA A 134 -13.81 4.20 -0.06
CA ALA A 134 -13.63 5.61 0.26
C ALA A 134 -13.13 6.44 -0.95
N TYR A 135 -12.30 5.85 -1.83
CA TYR A 135 -11.91 6.49 -3.08
C TYR A 135 -13.10 6.68 -4.03
N PHE A 136 -14.00 5.71 -4.12
CA PHE A 136 -15.24 5.88 -4.90
C PHE A 136 -16.15 6.93 -4.28
N LEU A 137 -16.27 7.00 -2.96
CA LEU A 137 -17.02 8.06 -2.28
C LEU A 137 -16.45 9.45 -2.59
N ALA A 138 -15.10 9.58 -2.65
CA ALA A 138 -14.45 10.84 -3.02
C ALA A 138 -14.81 11.31 -4.45
N ALA A 139 -15.08 10.38 -5.36
CA ALA A 139 -15.44 10.66 -6.74
C ALA A 139 -16.95 10.41 -7.06
N LYS A 140 -17.78 10.09 -6.07
CA LYS A 140 -19.18 9.65 -6.24
C LYS A 140 -20.01 10.58 -7.12
N GLU A 141 -19.98 11.88 -6.84
CA GLU A 141 -20.74 12.88 -7.62
C GLU A 141 -20.33 12.93 -9.09
N LEU A 142 -19.04 12.65 -9.37
CA LEU A 142 -18.48 12.64 -10.71
C LEU A 142 -18.76 11.32 -11.44
N LEU A 143 -18.63 10.17 -10.73
CA LEU A 143 -18.82 8.84 -11.30
C LEU A 143 -20.30 8.48 -11.47
N LYS A 144 -21.20 9.08 -10.66
CA LYS A 144 -22.63 8.71 -10.51
C LYS A 144 -22.80 7.27 -9.98
N GLU A 145 -24.04 6.82 -9.79
CA GLU A 145 -24.35 5.64 -8.96
C GLU A 145 -24.07 4.25 -9.60
N GLU A 146 -23.69 4.20 -10.87
CA GLU A 146 -23.59 2.94 -11.63
C GLU A 146 -22.25 2.22 -11.55
N VAL A 147 -21.30 2.69 -10.73
CA VAL A 147 -19.95 2.09 -10.71
C VAL A 147 -19.84 1.01 -9.64
N VAL A 148 -19.66 -0.23 -10.07
CA VAL A 148 -19.36 -1.35 -9.18
C VAL A 148 -17.92 -1.20 -8.65
N VAL A 149 -17.76 -1.23 -7.34
CA VAL A 149 -16.44 -1.23 -6.69
C VAL A 149 -15.75 -2.55 -6.99
N SER A 150 -14.66 -2.49 -7.74
CA SER A 150 -13.86 -3.67 -8.10
C SER A 150 -12.58 -3.76 -7.27
N ALA A 151 -11.96 -4.94 -7.25
CA ALA A 151 -10.65 -5.10 -6.61
C ALA A 151 -9.54 -4.35 -7.39
N PRO A 152 -8.51 -3.86 -6.70
CA PRO A 152 -7.29 -3.36 -7.35
C PRO A 152 -6.64 -4.45 -8.19
N VAL A 153 -6.12 -4.06 -9.36
CA VAL A 153 -5.35 -4.96 -10.24
C VAL A 153 -4.06 -4.26 -10.64
N LEU A 154 -2.95 -4.97 -10.44
CA LEU A 154 -1.63 -4.57 -10.89
C LEU A 154 -1.10 -5.60 -11.87
N ILE A 155 -0.57 -5.14 -12.99
CA ILE A 155 0.04 -5.96 -14.03
C ILE A 155 1.54 -5.62 -14.04
N PRO A 156 2.38 -6.45 -13.42
CA PRO A 156 3.82 -6.24 -13.48
C PRO A 156 4.29 -6.29 -14.92
N PRO A 157 5.31 -5.52 -15.30
CA PRO A 157 5.91 -5.61 -16.63
C PRO A 157 6.50 -7.02 -16.86
N ASP A 158 6.65 -7.41 -18.11
CA ASP A 158 7.40 -8.60 -18.46
C ASP A 158 8.87 -8.42 -18.08
N LEU A 159 9.48 -9.49 -17.56
CA LEU A 159 10.91 -9.48 -17.24
C LEU A 159 11.75 -9.40 -18.51
N SER A 160 12.85 -8.65 -18.46
CA SER A 160 13.94 -8.89 -19.41
C SER A 160 14.54 -10.28 -19.18
N GLN A 161 15.10 -10.90 -20.22
CA GLN A 161 15.73 -12.22 -20.13
C GLN A 161 16.83 -12.31 -19.04
N ASN A 162 17.52 -11.18 -18.76
CA ASN A 162 18.56 -11.10 -17.71
C ASN A 162 17.95 -11.12 -16.30
N ASP A 163 16.80 -10.50 -16.10
CA ASP A 163 16.11 -10.49 -14.79
C ASP A 163 15.51 -11.87 -14.51
N GLU A 164 15.01 -12.57 -15.53
CA GLU A 164 14.56 -13.95 -15.41
C GLU A 164 15.68 -14.92 -15.01
N GLN A 165 16.88 -14.78 -15.55
CA GLN A 165 18.01 -15.64 -15.17
C GLN A 165 18.41 -15.47 -13.70
N CYS A 166 18.38 -14.24 -13.18
CA CYS A 166 18.67 -13.97 -11.77
C CYS A 166 17.61 -14.58 -10.83
N LEU A 167 16.35 -14.65 -11.29
CA LEU A 167 15.22 -15.21 -10.55
C LEU A 167 15.06 -16.72 -10.75
N ASN A 168 15.47 -17.25 -11.91
CA ASN A 168 15.35 -18.68 -12.27
C ASN A 168 16.54 -19.55 -11.82
N SER A 169 17.63 -18.94 -11.32
CA SER A 169 18.80 -19.68 -10.83
C SER A 169 18.49 -20.59 -9.62
N LYS A 170 17.31 -20.41 -8.99
CA LYS A 170 16.78 -21.32 -7.97
C LYS A 170 15.39 -21.76 -8.40
N THR A 171 15.28 -22.93 -9.01
CA THR A 171 13.99 -23.62 -9.23
C THR A 171 13.40 -23.99 -7.88
N ILE A 172 12.43 -23.20 -7.40
CA ILE A 172 11.84 -23.43 -6.10
C ILE A 172 10.33 -23.52 -6.28
N ASP A 173 9.81 -24.74 -6.24
CA ASP A 173 8.38 -24.99 -6.12
C ASP A 173 7.92 -24.64 -4.71
N GLY A 174 6.85 -23.84 -4.61
CA GLY A 174 6.20 -23.57 -3.33
C GLY A 174 6.85 -22.48 -2.48
N ILE A 175 7.09 -21.30 -3.07
CA ILE A 175 7.67 -20.15 -2.34
C ILE A 175 6.61 -19.42 -1.53
N VAL A 176 6.92 -19.08 -0.28
CA VAL A 176 6.17 -18.11 0.53
C VAL A 176 6.95 -16.80 0.63
N GLY A 177 6.31 -15.70 0.26
CA GLY A 177 6.87 -14.37 0.44
C GLY A 177 6.69 -13.90 1.89
N VAL A 178 7.76 -13.40 2.52
CA VAL A 178 7.72 -12.85 3.88
C VAL A 178 8.14 -11.37 3.86
N CYS A 179 7.22 -10.47 4.19
CA CYS A 179 7.49 -9.05 4.37
C CYS A 179 8.00 -8.82 5.79
N ILE A 180 9.31 -8.59 5.96
CA ILE A 180 9.96 -8.55 7.28
C ILE A 180 9.72 -7.28 8.07
N GLY A 181 9.27 -6.20 7.43
CA GLY A 181 9.11 -4.89 8.06
C GLY A 181 7.91 -4.10 7.53
N ASN A 182 7.88 -2.84 7.93
CA ASN A 182 6.87 -1.87 7.50
C ASN A 182 7.42 -0.43 7.60
N ALA A 183 6.59 0.57 7.26
CA ALA A 183 6.98 1.99 7.31
C ALA A 183 7.46 2.50 8.68
N ASP A 184 7.23 1.77 9.79
CA ASP A 184 7.71 2.14 11.12
C ASP A 184 9.24 2.10 11.21
N TYR A 185 9.92 1.35 10.33
CA TYR A 185 11.38 1.28 10.26
C TYR A 185 12.00 2.43 9.44
N SER A 186 11.20 3.30 8.84
CA SER A 186 11.73 4.46 8.10
C SER A 186 12.52 5.40 9.03
N TYR A 187 13.56 6.05 8.48
CA TYR A 187 14.42 7.00 9.20
C TYR A 187 13.63 8.07 9.94
N LYS A 188 12.57 8.61 9.32
CA LYS A 188 11.68 9.61 9.93
C LYS A 188 11.00 9.07 11.18
N TYR A 189 10.46 7.86 11.12
CA TYR A 189 9.81 7.23 12.27
C TYR A 189 10.81 6.80 13.34
N ARG A 190 12.04 6.40 12.95
CA ARG A 190 13.13 6.14 13.90
C ARG A 190 13.49 7.37 14.72
N LEU A 191 13.66 8.54 14.09
CA LEU A 191 13.96 9.79 14.80
C LEU A 191 12.81 10.22 15.72
N LEU A 192 11.56 10.10 15.25
CA LEU A 192 10.38 10.46 16.04
C LEU A 192 10.10 9.48 17.19
N ARG A 193 10.63 8.27 17.09
CA ARG A 193 10.37 7.15 18.01
C ARG A 193 11.62 6.61 18.70
N MET A 194 12.67 7.40 18.80
CA MET A 194 13.88 7.00 19.56
C MET A 194 13.45 6.47 20.95
N GLY A 195 13.76 5.18 21.20
CA GLY A 195 13.36 4.48 22.41
C GLY A 195 11.90 4.00 22.47
N ARG A 196 11.10 4.11 21.39
CA ARG A 196 9.72 3.61 21.35
C ARG A 196 9.60 2.29 20.57
N VAL A 197 8.60 1.51 20.96
CA VAL A 197 8.26 0.24 20.32
C VAL A 197 7.64 0.51 18.92
N TYR A 198 8.02 -0.30 17.93
CA TYR A 198 7.38 -0.29 16.60
C TYR A 198 5.96 -0.84 16.72
N THR A 199 4.97 0.01 16.61
CA THR A 199 3.58 -0.31 16.98
C THR A 199 2.87 -1.21 15.98
N ARG A 200 3.28 -1.24 14.70
CA ARG A 200 2.71 -2.13 13.68
C ARG A 200 3.56 -3.37 13.41
N GLY A 201 4.76 -3.47 13.96
CA GLY A 201 5.64 -4.62 13.77
C GLY A 201 5.26 -5.79 14.69
N TRP A 202 5.15 -6.99 14.12
CA TRP A 202 4.90 -8.22 14.87
C TRP A 202 6.12 -8.69 15.70
N GLY A 203 7.30 -8.21 15.36
CA GLY A 203 8.59 -8.56 15.95
C GLY A 203 9.42 -9.40 15.00
N ILE A 204 10.72 -9.10 14.95
CA ILE A 204 11.64 -9.81 14.04
C ILE A 204 11.87 -11.25 14.52
N GLU A 205 11.81 -11.49 15.82
CA GLU A 205 11.92 -12.82 16.42
C GLU A 205 10.79 -13.74 15.96
N ASN A 206 9.55 -13.25 15.97
CA ASN A 206 8.39 -13.99 15.46
C ASN A 206 8.51 -14.26 13.96
N MET A 207 8.99 -13.26 13.18
CA MET A 207 9.24 -13.45 11.75
C MET A 207 10.30 -14.50 11.50
N ARG A 208 11.41 -14.49 12.28
CA ARG A 208 12.47 -15.49 12.21
C ARG A 208 11.94 -16.89 12.53
N GLU A 209 11.17 -17.04 13.59
CA GLU A 209 10.56 -18.32 13.98
C GLU A 209 9.60 -18.84 12.89
N LEU A 210 8.79 -17.96 12.30
CA LEU A 210 7.92 -18.30 11.17
C LEU A 210 8.73 -18.81 9.97
N ILE A 211 9.82 -18.12 9.60
CA ILE A 211 10.71 -18.52 8.52
C ILE A 211 11.30 -19.92 8.80
N CYS A 212 11.82 -20.15 10.01
CA CYS A 212 12.32 -21.46 10.42
C CYS A 212 11.25 -22.56 10.27
N LYS A 213 10.03 -22.27 10.69
CA LYS A 213 8.92 -23.23 10.63
C LYS A 213 8.54 -23.56 9.19
N LEU A 214 8.49 -22.56 8.30
CA LEU A 214 8.25 -22.77 6.86
C LEU A 214 9.36 -23.64 6.23
N MET A 215 10.64 -23.32 6.49
CA MET A 215 11.77 -24.10 5.99
C MET A 215 11.76 -25.55 6.46
N ASN A 216 11.44 -25.80 7.74
CA ASN A 216 11.35 -27.13 8.32
C ASN A 216 10.21 -27.96 7.70
N SER A 217 9.18 -27.29 7.15
CA SER A 217 8.09 -27.92 6.42
C SER A 217 8.38 -28.08 4.92
N GLY A 218 9.63 -27.85 4.49
CA GLY A 218 10.03 -27.99 3.08
C GLY A 218 9.71 -26.78 2.20
N ILE A 219 9.18 -25.69 2.76
CA ILE A 219 8.76 -24.50 2.03
C ILE A 219 9.93 -23.53 1.91
N SER A 220 10.20 -23.06 0.70
CA SER A 220 11.17 -22.00 0.47
C SER A 220 10.57 -20.61 0.72
N VAL A 221 11.41 -19.66 1.11
CA VAL A 221 10.99 -18.33 1.52
C VAL A 221 11.72 -17.26 0.72
N VAL A 222 10.99 -16.27 0.21
CA VAL A 222 11.58 -15.02 -0.29
C VAL A 222 11.28 -13.89 0.69
N LEU A 223 12.33 -13.17 1.11
CA LEU A 223 12.20 -12.03 2.02
C LEU A 223 12.02 -10.75 1.22
N PHE A 224 10.93 -10.04 1.50
CA PHE A 224 10.65 -8.71 0.97
C PHE A 224 10.87 -7.63 2.02
N GLY A 225 11.41 -6.50 1.58
CA GLY A 225 11.61 -5.31 2.37
C GLY A 225 12.34 -4.25 1.55
N GLY A 226 12.13 -2.98 1.86
CA GLY A 226 12.88 -1.89 1.28
C GLY A 226 14.28 -1.74 1.92
N LYS A 227 15.06 -0.79 1.43
CA LYS A 227 16.42 -0.52 1.92
C LYS A 227 16.48 -0.22 3.42
N GLN A 228 15.39 0.27 4.00
CA GLN A 228 15.34 0.61 5.43
C GLN A 228 15.17 -0.63 6.32
N GLU A 229 14.60 -1.70 5.77
CA GLU A 229 14.44 -2.98 6.45
C GLU A 229 15.74 -3.82 6.46
N GLU A 230 16.79 -3.42 5.73
CA GLU A 230 18.12 -4.06 5.82
C GLU A 230 18.67 -4.07 7.26
N LEU A 231 18.28 -3.10 8.07
CA LEU A 231 18.64 -3.03 9.49
C LEU A 231 18.12 -4.21 10.33
N LEU A 232 17.15 -4.99 9.81
CA LEU A 232 16.59 -6.18 10.45
C LEU A 232 17.34 -7.46 10.09
N LEU A 233 18.16 -7.45 9.03
CA LEU A 233 18.87 -8.64 8.54
C LEU A 233 19.85 -9.25 9.57
N PRO A 234 20.53 -8.47 10.43
CA PRO A 234 21.38 -9.05 11.46
C PRO A 234 20.66 -10.03 12.40
N GLU A 235 19.37 -9.82 12.69
CA GLU A 235 18.53 -10.68 13.51
C GLU A 235 18.09 -11.97 12.79
N LEU A 236 18.29 -12.02 11.47
CA LEU A 236 17.94 -13.16 10.61
C LEU A 236 19.16 -13.95 10.10
N ARG A 237 20.36 -13.71 10.64
CA ARG A 237 21.61 -14.26 10.11
C ARG A 237 21.58 -15.77 9.92
N ASP A 238 21.05 -16.51 10.87
CA ASP A 238 20.98 -17.97 10.84
C ASP A 238 20.08 -18.50 9.73
N VAL A 239 18.94 -17.87 9.46
CA VAL A 239 18.04 -18.28 8.35
C VAL A 239 18.57 -17.83 7.00
N LEU A 240 19.34 -16.74 6.93
CA LEU A 240 19.92 -16.23 5.68
C LEU A 240 21.02 -17.13 5.09
N THR A 241 21.60 -18.06 5.89
CA THR A 241 22.59 -19.02 5.41
C THR A 241 21.96 -20.22 4.71
N SER A 242 20.64 -20.39 4.82
CA SER A 242 19.91 -21.50 4.20
C SER A 242 19.70 -21.27 2.69
N ASP A 243 19.85 -22.32 1.90
CA ASP A 243 19.53 -22.34 0.46
C ASP A 243 18.04 -22.19 0.17
N LYS A 244 17.17 -22.44 1.17
CA LYS A 244 15.73 -22.24 1.10
C LYS A 244 15.30 -20.77 1.31
N VAL A 245 16.22 -19.86 1.66
CA VAL A 245 15.90 -18.44 1.88
C VAL A 245 16.52 -17.57 0.80
N ILE A 246 15.67 -16.83 0.11
CA ILE A 246 16.07 -15.84 -0.91
C ILE A 246 15.92 -14.46 -0.31
N ASN A 247 17.03 -13.80 -0.02
CA ASN A 247 17.00 -12.45 0.54
C ASN A 247 16.95 -11.39 -0.57
N MET A 248 15.80 -10.72 -0.74
CA MET A 248 15.57 -9.61 -1.67
C MET A 248 15.36 -8.27 -0.96
N VAL A 249 15.57 -8.21 0.34
CA VAL A 249 15.46 -6.97 1.12
C VAL A 249 16.45 -5.93 0.62
N GLY A 250 15.94 -4.76 0.23
CA GLY A 250 16.74 -3.65 -0.31
C GLY A 250 17.31 -3.85 -1.72
N LYS A 251 17.02 -4.98 -2.38
CA LYS A 251 17.66 -5.39 -3.64
C LYS A 251 16.77 -5.29 -4.87
N THR A 252 15.48 -5.04 -4.70
CA THR A 252 14.51 -5.02 -5.79
C THR A 252 13.80 -3.69 -5.91
N SER A 253 13.50 -3.31 -7.13
CA SER A 253 12.50 -2.29 -7.45
C SER A 253 11.09 -2.79 -7.12
N ILE A 254 10.11 -1.90 -7.18
CA ILE A 254 8.69 -2.28 -7.01
C ILE A 254 8.24 -3.28 -8.09
N ALA A 255 8.63 -3.05 -9.34
CA ALA A 255 8.29 -3.93 -10.46
C ALA A 255 8.86 -5.35 -10.26
N GLU A 256 10.14 -5.47 -9.93
CA GLU A 256 10.79 -6.75 -9.62
C GLU A 256 10.15 -7.44 -8.41
N SER A 257 9.80 -6.67 -7.36
CA SER A 257 9.07 -7.21 -6.20
C SER A 257 7.70 -7.78 -6.58
N MET A 258 6.95 -7.10 -7.46
CA MET A 258 5.67 -7.59 -7.99
C MET A 258 5.83 -8.92 -8.75
N MET A 259 6.89 -9.03 -9.54
CA MET A 259 7.17 -10.21 -10.35
C MET A 259 7.58 -11.39 -9.49
N LEU A 260 8.45 -11.17 -8.49
CA LEU A 260 8.78 -12.17 -7.48
C LEU A 260 7.53 -12.62 -6.72
N THR A 261 6.65 -11.69 -6.39
CA THR A 261 5.38 -11.98 -5.74
C THR A 261 4.53 -12.95 -6.56
N LYS A 262 4.49 -12.82 -7.89
CA LYS A 262 3.76 -13.76 -8.77
C LYS A 262 4.28 -15.21 -8.69
N LYS A 263 5.51 -15.41 -8.28
CA LYS A 263 6.09 -16.75 -8.07
C LYS A 263 5.74 -17.33 -6.69
N CYS A 264 5.17 -16.53 -5.79
CA CYS A 264 4.78 -16.97 -4.46
C CYS A 264 3.40 -17.64 -4.48
N LYS A 265 3.24 -18.73 -3.71
CA LYS A 265 1.92 -19.31 -3.40
C LYS A 265 1.12 -18.43 -2.42
N CYS A 266 1.83 -17.72 -1.55
CA CYS A 266 1.25 -16.80 -0.57
C CYS A 266 2.28 -15.75 -0.18
N VAL A 267 1.81 -14.56 0.22
CA VAL A 267 2.65 -13.54 0.87
C VAL A 267 2.14 -13.27 2.27
N VAL A 268 3.03 -13.27 3.26
CA VAL A 268 2.72 -12.97 4.65
C VAL A 268 3.49 -11.74 5.12
N GLY A 269 2.86 -10.95 5.97
CA GLY A 269 3.49 -9.77 6.57
C GLY A 269 2.55 -9.01 7.48
N VAL A 270 3.06 -7.93 8.06
CA VAL A 270 2.24 -6.98 8.80
C VAL A 270 1.55 -5.99 7.85
N ASP A 271 0.73 -5.09 8.38
CA ASP A 271 0.13 -3.98 7.62
C ASP A 271 1.20 -3.13 6.90
N THR A 272 1.40 -3.42 5.61
CA THR A 272 2.38 -2.75 4.74
C THR A 272 1.91 -2.72 3.29
N GLY A 273 2.43 -1.75 2.51
CA GLY A 273 2.09 -1.58 1.10
C GLY A 273 2.32 -2.83 0.23
N MET A 274 3.29 -3.67 0.59
CA MET A 274 3.58 -4.91 -0.14
C MET A 274 2.42 -5.92 -0.07
N MET A 275 1.66 -5.95 1.02
CA MET A 275 0.47 -6.82 1.13
C MET A 275 -0.62 -6.39 0.14
N HIS A 276 -0.83 -5.09 -0.05
CA HIS A 276 -1.75 -4.56 -1.05
C HIS A 276 -1.28 -4.88 -2.47
N ILE A 277 0.01 -4.75 -2.74
CA ILE A 277 0.61 -5.13 -4.02
C ILE A 277 0.37 -6.62 -4.30
N ALA A 278 0.69 -7.49 -3.35
CA ALA A 278 0.54 -8.94 -3.50
C ALA A 278 -0.92 -9.33 -3.81
N ALA A 279 -1.87 -8.76 -3.09
CA ALA A 279 -3.29 -8.99 -3.37
C ALA A 279 -3.70 -8.47 -4.76
N ALA A 280 -3.21 -7.28 -5.17
CA ALA A 280 -3.53 -6.68 -6.46
C ALA A 280 -2.92 -7.41 -7.67
N VAL A 281 -1.81 -8.14 -7.49
CA VAL A 281 -1.28 -9.07 -8.51
C VAL A 281 -1.93 -10.45 -8.46
N GLY A 282 -2.93 -10.65 -7.59
CA GLY A 282 -3.76 -11.87 -7.51
C GLY A 282 -3.22 -12.98 -6.62
N ILE A 283 -2.19 -12.71 -5.82
CA ILE A 283 -1.57 -13.71 -4.94
C ILE A 283 -2.25 -13.70 -3.57
N PRO A 284 -2.55 -14.86 -2.98
CA PRO A 284 -3.07 -14.96 -1.63
C PRO A 284 -2.17 -14.24 -0.61
N THR A 285 -2.79 -13.54 0.33
CA THR A 285 -2.05 -12.83 1.38
C THR A 285 -2.54 -13.21 2.77
N VAL A 286 -1.61 -13.22 3.73
CA VAL A 286 -1.90 -13.38 5.16
C VAL A 286 -1.33 -12.17 5.90
N SER A 287 -2.17 -11.22 6.26
CA SER A 287 -1.75 -9.97 6.90
C SER A 287 -1.96 -10.02 8.41
N ILE A 288 -0.96 -9.60 9.18
CA ILE A 288 -1.00 -9.54 10.64
C ILE A 288 -1.34 -8.12 11.06
N PHE A 289 -2.48 -7.95 11.72
CA PHE A 289 -3.00 -6.65 12.14
C PHE A 289 -2.98 -6.51 13.67
N GLY A 290 -2.74 -5.29 14.11
CA GLY A 290 -2.80 -4.95 15.52
C GLY A 290 -3.47 -3.60 15.73
N PRO A 291 -2.74 -2.47 15.59
CA PRO A 291 -3.31 -1.14 15.83
C PRO A 291 -4.22 -0.63 14.71
N THR A 292 -4.13 -1.21 13.51
CA THR A 292 -4.90 -0.82 12.32
C THR A 292 -6.09 -1.78 12.15
N ASN A 293 -7.22 -1.27 11.67
CA ASN A 293 -8.40 -2.08 11.38
C ASN A 293 -8.26 -2.73 9.99
N PRO A 294 -8.20 -4.08 9.88
CA PRO A 294 -8.05 -4.76 8.59
C PRO A 294 -9.27 -4.60 7.67
N TYR A 295 -10.46 -4.42 8.23
CA TYR A 295 -11.69 -4.24 7.44
C TYR A 295 -11.71 -2.93 6.66
N THR A 296 -10.93 -1.94 7.10
CA THR A 296 -10.83 -0.63 6.46
C THR A 296 -9.51 -0.43 5.72
N HIS A 297 -8.39 -0.98 6.24
CA HIS A 297 -7.04 -0.75 5.74
C HIS A 297 -6.34 -2.01 5.22
N GLY A 298 -6.99 -3.16 5.22
CA GLY A 298 -6.39 -4.42 4.74
C GLY A 298 -6.17 -4.44 3.24
N ALA A 299 -5.45 -5.44 2.76
CA ALA A 299 -5.43 -5.74 1.33
C ALA A 299 -6.84 -6.13 0.87
N TYR A 300 -7.27 -5.63 -0.29
CA TYR A 300 -8.63 -5.81 -0.81
C TYR A 300 -8.70 -6.95 -1.81
N GLY A 301 -9.63 -7.89 -1.60
CA GLY A 301 -9.89 -9.02 -2.48
C GLY A 301 -10.14 -10.32 -1.73
N ASP A 302 -10.76 -11.28 -2.39
CA ASP A 302 -11.23 -12.54 -1.79
C ASP A 302 -10.11 -13.44 -1.24
N LYS A 303 -8.91 -13.32 -1.82
CA LYS A 303 -7.71 -14.06 -1.40
C LYS A 303 -6.93 -13.38 -0.28
N ALA A 304 -7.35 -12.19 0.16
CA ALA A 304 -6.71 -11.48 1.26
C ALA A 304 -7.25 -12.00 2.59
N LYS A 305 -6.39 -12.68 3.36
CA LYS A 305 -6.66 -13.13 4.72
C LYS A 305 -5.91 -12.26 5.72
N PHE A 306 -6.44 -12.15 6.92
CA PHE A 306 -5.77 -11.43 8.00
C PHE A 306 -6.00 -12.08 9.35
N ILE A 307 -5.08 -11.80 10.26
CA ILE A 307 -5.16 -12.15 11.68
C ILE A 307 -5.32 -10.86 12.45
N TYR A 308 -6.42 -10.75 13.15
CA TYR A 308 -6.75 -9.57 13.94
C TYR A 308 -7.75 -9.97 15.03
N ASP A 309 -7.40 -9.72 16.30
CA ASP A 309 -8.33 -9.97 17.40
C ASP A 309 -8.31 -8.81 18.41
N VAL A 310 -9.43 -8.10 18.46
CA VAL A 310 -9.67 -7.00 19.42
C VAL A 310 -9.61 -7.46 20.87
N LYS A 311 -9.84 -8.76 21.15
CA LYS A 311 -9.71 -9.33 22.51
C LYS A 311 -8.30 -9.19 23.06
N TYR A 312 -7.28 -9.11 22.20
CA TYR A 312 -5.91 -8.95 22.62
C TYR A 312 -5.59 -7.55 23.15
N CYS A 313 -6.36 -6.53 22.71
CA CYS A 313 -6.18 -5.17 23.19
C CYS A 313 -7.48 -4.36 23.02
N GLU A 314 -8.12 -4.01 24.11
CA GLU A 314 -9.37 -3.23 24.12
C GLU A 314 -9.25 -1.84 23.44
N LYS A 315 -8.00 -1.37 23.26
CA LYS A 315 -7.71 -0.08 22.62
C LYS A 315 -7.51 -0.21 21.09
N SER A 316 -7.57 -1.41 20.55
CA SER A 316 -7.44 -1.65 19.12
C SER A 316 -8.85 -1.56 18.47
N PRO A 317 -8.98 -0.95 17.26
CA PRO A 317 -7.94 -0.27 16.50
C PRO A 317 -7.59 1.11 17.12
N CYS A 318 -6.31 1.46 17.15
CA CYS A 318 -5.85 2.73 17.75
C CYS A 318 -5.00 3.58 16.78
N TYR A 319 -4.84 3.14 15.53
CA TYR A 319 -4.09 3.87 14.51
C TYR A 319 -4.63 5.30 14.33
N GLY A 320 -3.75 6.27 14.19
CA GLY A 320 -4.11 7.70 14.11
C GLY A 320 -4.41 8.37 15.45
N SER A 321 -4.61 7.62 16.54
CA SER A 321 -4.93 8.17 17.86
C SER A 321 -3.67 8.56 18.67
N LYS A 322 -3.88 9.37 19.73
CA LYS A 322 -2.82 9.67 20.71
C LYS A 322 -2.29 8.39 21.39
N MET A 323 -3.15 7.38 21.54
CA MET A 323 -2.79 6.09 22.14
C MET A 323 -1.81 5.31 21.26
N TYR A 324 -2.01 5.30 19.94
CA TYR A 324 -1.08 4.70 18.99
C TYR A 324 0.35 5.23 19.16
N VAL A 325 0.49 6.56 19.29
CA VAL A 325 1.79 7.21 19.46
C VAL A 325 2.44 6.88 20.81
N LYS A 326 1.64 6.66 21.87
CA LYS A 326 2.11 6.42 23.24
C LYS A 326 2.24 4.93 23.59
N CYS A 327 1.81 4.03 22.70
CA CYS A 327 1.83 2.59 22.98
C CYS A 327 3.25 2.06 23.14
N THR A 328 3.52 1.38 24.25
CA THR A 328 4.79 0.71 24.57
C THR A 328 4.65 -0.80 24.66
N ASP A 329 3.44 -1.34 24.71
CA ASP A 329 3.18 -2.73 25.05
C ASP A 329 2.92 -3.64 23.83
N ARG A 330 2.23 -3.15 22.80
CA ARG A 330 1.83 -3.92 21.59
C ARG A 330 1.08 -5.22 21.90
N LYS A 331 0.22 -5.24 22.93
CA LYS A 331 -0.56 -6.46 23.28
C LYS A 331 -1.30 -7.07 22.11
N CYS A 332 -1.85 -6.22 21.22
CA CYS A 332 -2.56 -6.63 20.03
C CYS A 332 -1.73 -7.49 19.05
N LEU A 333 -0.40 -7.36 19.06
CA LEU A 333 0.50 -8.12 18.18
C LEU A 333 1.26 -9.22 18.95
N LYS A 334 1.65 -8.97 20.20
CA LYS A 334 2.41 -9.93 21.01
C LYS A 334 1.66 -11.25 21.25
N LYS A 335 0.33 -11.22 21.27
CA LYS A 335 -0.51 -12.40 21.52
C LYS A 335 -0.77 -13.25 20.27
N ILE A 336 -0.49 -12.74 19.09
CA ILE A 336 -0.58 -13.52 17.84
C ILE A 336 0.62 -14.46 17.80
N SER A 337 0.35 -15.76 17.85
CA SER A 337 1.38 -16.78 17.88
C SER A 337 1.89 -17.13 16.46
N VAL A 338 3.14 -17.58 16.37
CA VAL A 338 3.72 -18.08 15.11
C VAL A 338 2.94 -19.27 14.57
N ASN A 339 2.45 -20.15 15.45
CA ASN A 339 1.66 -21.31 15.06
C ASN A 339 0.33 -20.92 14.39
N GLU A 340 -0.34 -19.89 14.89
CA GLU A 340 -1.58 -19.37 14.33
C GLU A 340 -1.35 -18.83 12.91
N VAL A 341 -0.32 -18.00 12.71
CA VAL A 341 0.06 -17.47 11.39
C VAL A 341 0.43 -18.60 10.44
N TYR A 342 1.27 -19.55 10.86
CA TYR A 342 1.70 -20.70 10.08
C TYR A 342 0.49 -21.56 9.62
N ASN A 343 -0.45 -21.85 10.50
CA ASN A 343 -1.62 -22.67 10.17
C ASN A 343 -2.49 -22.01 9.08
N ILE A 344 -2.67 -20.68 9.14
CA ILE A 344 -3.39 -19.96 8.09
C ILE A 344 -2.63 -20.02 6.76
N ILE A 345 -1.30 -19.83 6.77
CA ILE A 345 -0.49 -19.96 5.56
C ILE A 345 -0.64 -21.37 4.97
N SER A 346 -0.51 -22.42 5.79
CA SER A 346 -0.65 -23.80 5.35
C SER A 346 -2.00 -24.08 4.69
N ASN A 347 -3.08 -23.53 5.26
CA ASN A 347 -4.43 -23.68 4.67
C ASN A 347 -4.61 -22.90 3.36
N VAL A 348 -3.81 -21.87 3.13
CA VAL A 348 -3.87 -21.04 1.92
C VAL A 348 -3.07 -21.65 0.78
N ILE A 349 -1.96 -22.36 1.06
CA ILE A 349 -1.04 -22.90 0.04
C ILE A 349 -1.36 -24.33 -0.37
N ASN A 350 -2.13 -25.09 0.43
CA ASN A 350 -2.64 -26.43 0.14
C ASN A 350 -3.97 -26.36 -0.60
#